data_562db7b5e6ede9183f7949b8a4fe0949
#
_entry.id   562db7b5e6ede9183f7949b8a4fe0949
#
_cell.length_a   1.000
_cell.length_b   1.000
_cell.length_c   1.000
_cell.angle_alpha   90.00
_cell.angle_beta   90.00
_cell.angle_gamma   90.00
#
_symmetry.space_group_name_H-M   'P 1'
#
loop_
_entity.id
_entity.type
_entity.pdbx_description
1 polymer ?
#
loop_
_entity_poly.entity_id
_entity_poly.type
_entity_poly.pdbx_seq_one_letter_code
_entity_poly.pdbx_strand_id
1 'polypeptide(L)'
;MQKALKQPISEERLERQLRKTGGTPFAFEELSIEMDGDVFLPIQGVNELRRAALERLENEIVGTYRRDQKITEREEREGASAASGEEESSSKQSDDNSKERVPIYVSVETEEQLKCAARISFVERIYVEDTLYLGVSNEKKEELKTEICQAQTAGKEVFFAMARIFRSEAEHIYRQSLKMLCSIADGMLIRNMESLRILRGEGYEGIIIADSSAYQWNRRSQYFWKTSGADGFVAPLELNVSELEELDRSRMELPVYGYAPVMVSAGCVRRHTSKCTKKSGWLSMSDRYQKEFAVKNECLYCYNVIYNTAPTLLADQGEEIKKLRPSALIFAFSRESSRQMSRILEWFSEVTEGQKDPGTWEGDFTRGHFKRGVK
;
A
#
# COMPACT_ATOMS: atom_id res chain seq x y z
N MET A 1 -9.24 43.83 -35.43
CA MET A 1 -9.19 42.98 -36.65
C MET A 1 -9.13 43.89 -37.86
N GLN A 2 -8.23 43.61 -38.79
CA GLN A 2 -8.12 44.41 -40.05
C GLN A 2 -8.95 43.74 -41.14
N LYS A 3 -9.68 44.52 -41.98
CA LYS A 3 -10.36 44.00 -43.16
C LYS A 3 -9.34 43.40 -44.12
N ALA A 4 -9.61 42.21 -44.64
CA ALA A 4 -8.73 41.51 -45.57
C ALA A 4 -8.63 42.24 -46.91
N LEU A 5 -7.42 42.69 -47.27
CA LEU A 5 -7.15 43.31 -48.57
C LEU A 5 -6.71 42.32 -49.63
N LYS A 6 -6.32 41.10 -49.31
CA LYS A 6 -5.80 40.11 -50.28
C LYS A 6 -6.10 38.61 -50.03
N GLN A 7 -6.45 38.11 -48.91
CA GLN A 7 -6.95 36.73 -48.69
C GLN A 7 -7.57 36.64 -47.30
N PRO A 8 -8.90 36.56 -47.16
CA PRO A 8 -9.55 36.25 -45.89
C PRO A 8 -9.18 34.87 -45.41
N ILE A 9 -9.10 34.67 -44.09
CA ILE A 9 -8.91 33.36 -43.51
C ILE A 9 -10.25 32.60 -43.58
N SER A 10 -10.26 31.33 -44.05
CA SER A 10 -11.45 30.49 -43.98
C SER A 10 -11.63 29.91 -42.60
N GLU A 11 -12.88 29.68 -42.21
CA GLU A 11 -13.25 29.03 -40.97
C GLU A 11 -12.57 27.66 -40.80
N GLU A 12 -12.55 26.84 -41.83
CA GLU A 12 -11.88 25.53 -41.85
C GLU A 12 -10.37 25.63 -41.57
N ARG A 13 -9.72 26.67 -42.09
CA ARG A 13 -8.29 26.90 -41.86
C ARG A 13 -8.03 27.37 -40.44
N LEU A 14 -8.90 28.17 -39.87
CA LEU A 14 -8.83 28.65 -38.51
C LEU A 14 -9.04 27.49 -37.54
N GLU A 15 -10.08 26.68 -37.75
CA GLU A 15 -10.36 25.48 -36.97
C GLU A 15 -9.17 24.51 -36.96
N ARG A 16 -8.60 24.22 -38.12
CA ARG A 16 -7.42 23.36 -38.25
C ARG A 16 -6.21 23.85 -37.46
N GLN A 17 -6.02 25.20 -37.35
CA GLN A 17 -4.92 25.77 -36.57
C GLN A 17 -5.22 25.73 -35.05
N LEU A 18 -6.45 25.99 -34.65
CA LEU A 18 -6.86 25.95 -33.24
C LEU A 18 -6.80 24.53 -32.66
N ARG A 19 -7.23 23.53 -33.42
CA ARG A 19 -7.20 22.10 -32.99
C ARG A 19 -5.79 21.50 -32.85
N LYS A 20 -4.73 22.24 -33.21
CA LYS A 20 -3.34 21.79 -33.04
C LYS A 20 -2.87 21.92 -31.61
N THR A 21 -3.29 20.99 -30.73
CA THR A 21 -2.94 20.99 -29.29
C THR A 21 -1.72 20.12 -28.97
N GLY A 22 -1.00 19.62 -29.99
CA GLY A 22 0.16 18.74 -29.80
C GLY A 22 1.18 19.26 -28.78
N GLY A 23 1.66 18.40 -27.91
CA GLY A 23 2.55 18.74 -26.79
C GLY A 23 1.84 19.22 -25.52
N THR A 24 0.49 19.23 -25.50
CA THR A 24 -0.32 19.51 -24.31
C THR A 24 -1.25 18.33 -24.00
N PRO A 25 -1.73 18.18 -22.75
CA PRO A 25 -2.70 17.13 -22.40
C PRO A 25 -4.14 17.46 -22.83
N PHE A 26 -4.37 18.58 -23.54
CA PHE A 26 -5.70 19.07 -23.90
C PHE A 26 -6.11 18.70 -25.32
N ALA A 27 -7.41 18.46 -25.48
CA ALA A 27 -8.08 18.32 -26.79
C ALA A 27 -9.37 19.13 -26.81
N PHE A 28 -9.74 19.69 -27.98
CA PHE A 28 -11.04 20.30 -28.16
C PHE A 28 -12.08 19.24 -28.45
N GLU A 29 -13.06 19.06 -27.58
CA GLU A 29 -14.22 18.22 -27.83
C GLU A 29 -15.17 18.94 -28.82
N GLU A 30 -15.51 20.19 -28.51
CA GLU A 30 -16.33 21.04 -29.36
C GLU A 30 -15.59 22.36 -29.65
N LEU A 31 -15.71 22.88 -30.85
CA LEU A 31 -15.16 24.15 -31.27
C LEU A 31 -16.13 24.82 -32.24
N SER A 32 -16.71 25.91 -31.83
CA SER A 32 -17.53 26.78 -32.68
C SER A 32 -16.76 28.05 -33.04
N ILE A 33 -16.86 28.51 -34.28
CA ILE A 33 -16.18 29.68 -34.79
C ILE A 33 -17.25 30.62 -35.38
N GLU A 34 -17.36 31.81 -34.86
CA GLU A 34 -18.21 32.86 -35.40
C GLU A 34 -17.34 33.97 -36.00
N MET A 35 -17.56 34.30 -37.25
CA MET A 35 -16.80 35.34 -37.96
C MET A 35 -17.71 36.34 -38.62
N ASP A 36 -17.52 37.62 -38.30
CA ASP A 36 -18.22 38.73 -38.94
C ASP A 36 -17.47 39.18 -40.23
N GLY A 37 -17.84 38.63 -41.36
CA GLY A 37 -17.33 39.01 -42.69
C GLY A 37 -15.89 38.55 -42.97
N ASP A 38 -15.30 39.10 -44.05
CA ASP A 38 -13.96 38.74 -44.53
C ASP A 38 -12.89 39.38 -43.66
N VAL A 39 -12.28 38.60 -42.77
CA VAL A 39 -11.24 39.05 -41.82
C VAL A 39 -9.88 38.47 -42.19
N PHE A 40 -8.85 39.26 -41.97
CA PHE A 40 -7.46 38.83 -42.05
C PHE A 40 -6.92 38.56 -40.64
N LEU A 41 -6.51 37.30 -40.40
CA LEU A 41 -5.83 36.91 -39.16
C LEU A 41 -4.49 36.24 -39.50
N PRO A 42 -3.39 36.81 -39.03
CA PRO A 42 -2.09 36.17 -39.18
C PRO A 42 -2.09 34.83 -38.45
N ILE A 43 -1.68 33.75 -39.12
CA ILE A 43 -1.61 32.38 -38.51
C ILE A 43 -0.73 32.38 -37.28
N GLN A 44 0.31 33.21 -37.24
CA GLN A 44 1.14 33.37 -36.05
C GLN A 44 0.33 33.86 -34.85
N GLY A 45 -0.51 34.88 -35.00
CA GLY A 45 -1.38 35.39 -33.94
C GLY A 45 -2.39 34.33 -33.43
N VAL A 46 -2.96 33.53 -34.35
CA VAL A 46 -3.84 32.42 -33.97
C VAL A 46 -3.11 31.36 -33.13
N ASN A 47 -1.86 31.04 -33.50
CA ASN A 47 -1.05 30.09 -32.76
C ASN A 47 -0.62 30.64 -31.39
N GLU A 48 -0.31 31.91 -31.29
CA GLU A 48 0.03 32.61 -30.04
C GLU A 48 -1.19 32.61 -29.09
N LEU A 49 -2.36 32.99 -29.61
CA LEU A 49 -3.61 32.95 -28.83
C LEU A 49 -3.91 31.54 -28.29
N ARG A 50 -3.81 30.54 -29.14
CA ARG A 50 -4.02 29.13 -28.71
C ARG A 50 -3.06 28.71 -27.60
N ARG A 51 -1.75 29.00 -27.75
CA ARG A 51 -0.73 28.69 -26.74
C ARG A 51 -1.03 29.38 -25.43
N ALA A 52 -1.31 30.67 -25.47
CA ALA A 52 -1.62 31.45 -24.26
C ALA A 52 -2.89 30.96 -23.57
N ALA A 53 -3.93 30.57 -24.34
CA ALA A 53 -5.15 30.01 -23.76
C ALA A 53 -4.93 28.65 -23.08
N LEU A 54 -4.17 27.77 -23.72
CA LEU A 54 -3.84 26.44 -23.14
C LEU A 54 -2.93 26.57 -21.90
N GLU A 55 -1.93 27.46 -21.93
CA GLU A 55 -1.07 27.74 -20.78
C GLU A 55 -1.86 28.31 -19.60
N ARG A 56 -2.79 29.24 -19.90
CA ARG A 56 -3.66 29.81 -18.86
C ARG A 56 -4.57 28.73 -18.24
N LEU A 57 -5.17 27.87 -19.07
CA LEU A 57 -6.00 26.77 -18.61
C LEU A 57 -5.20 25.80 -17.72
N GLU A 58 -4.00 25.43 -18.14
CA GLU A 58 -3.09 24.60 -17.36
C GLU A 58 -2.76 25.23 -16.01
N ASN A 59 -2.40 26.53 -16.01
CA ASN A 59 -2.09 27.26 -14.78
C ASN A 59 -3.30 27.39 -13.85
N GLU A 60 -4.50 27.57 -14.37
CA GLU A 60 -5.73 27.59 -13.55
C GLU A 60 -6.00 26.22 -12.94
N ILE A 61 -5.91 25.13 -13.71
CA ILE A 61 -6.08 23.77 -13.20
C ILE A 61 -5.03 23.47 -12.13
N VAL A 62 -3.75 23.68 -12.42
CA VAL A 62 -2.66 23.42 -11.47
C VAL A 62 -2.77 24.33 -10.24
N GLY A 63 -3.24 25.57 -10.43
CA GLY A 63 -3.44 26.53 -9.35
C GLY A 63 -4.42 26.05 -8.29
N THR A 64 -5.45 25.26 -8.67
CA THR A 64 -6.43 24.71 -7.72
C THR A 64 -5.80 23.67 -6.77
N TYR A 65 -4.67 23.08 -7.12
CA TYR A 65 -3.94 22.10 -6.31
C TYR A 65 -2.78 22.72 -5.52
N ARG A 66 -2.49 24.01 -5.70
CA ARG A 66 -1.45 24.69 -4.91
C ARG A 66 -1.97 24.91 -3.49
N ARG A 67 -1.20 24.45 -2.51
CA ARG A 67 -1.47 24.73 -1.11
C ARG A 67 -1.11 26.20 -0.81
N ASP A 68 -1.95 26.86 -0.04
CA ASP A 68 -1.66 28.21 0.43
C ASP A 68 -0.46 28.14 1.39
N GLN A 69 0.57 28.94 1.20
CA GLN A 69 1.77 28.96 2.05
C GLN A 69 1.44 29.14 3.54
N LYS A 70 0.37 29.90 3.84
CA LYS A 70 -0.08 30.10 5.22
C LYS A 70 -0.63 28.81 5.88
N ILE A 71 -1.23 27.93 5.10
CA ILE A 71 -1.70 26.62 5.59
C ILE A 71 -0.49 25.73 5.86
N THR A 72 0.49 25.73 4.98
CA THR A 72 1.73 24.95 5.12
C THR A 72 2.53 25.36 6.36
N GLU A 73 2.68 26.66 6.62
CA GLU A 73 3.36 27.18 7.83
C GLU A 73 2.63 26.83 9.13
N ARG A 74 1.31 26.77 9.09
CA ARG A 74 0.49 26.36 10.24
C ARG A 74 0.60 24.86 10.49
N GLU A 75 0.49 24.05 9.45
CA GLU A 75 0.67 22.60 9.52
C GLU A 75 2.13 22.24 9.92
N GLU A 76 3.12 23.00 9.47
CA GLU A 76 4.52 22.82 9.89
C GLU A 76 4.73 23.15 11.37
N ARG A 77 4.08 24.20 11.90
CA ARG A 77 4.15 24.57 13.32
C ARG A 77 3.41 23.55 14.19
N GLU A 78 2.24 23.10 13.78
CA GLU A 78 1.48 22.07 14.49
C GLU A 78 2.20 20.71 14.44
N GLY A 79 2.78 20.32 13.28
CA GLY A 79 3.60 19.12 13.14
C GLY A 79 4.93 19.19 13.89
N ALA A 80 5.57 20.37 13.98
CA ALA A 80 6.77 20.58 14.77
C ALA A 80 6.46 20.60 16.28
N SER A 81 5.33 21.17 16.69
CA SER A 81 4.85 21.16 18.07
C SER A 81 4.47 19.74 18.52
N ALA A 82 3.81 18.95 17.64
CA ALA A 82 3.53 17.55 17.92
C ALA A 82 4.79 16.67 17.97
N ALA A 83 5.88 17.08 17.30
CA ALA A 83 7.17 16.40 17.37
C ALA A 83 8.01 16.80 18.59
N SER A 84 7.73 17.98 19.19
CA SER A 84 8.47 18.53 20.35
C SER A 84 7.67 18.54 21.66
N GLY A 85 6.41 18.25 21.62
CA GLY A 85 5.55 18.26 22.78
C GLY A 85 4.81 16.95 22.91
N GLU A 86 5.33 16.10 23.76
CA GLU A 86 4.57 15.18 24.62
C GLU A 86 5.53 14.24 25.34
N GLU A 87 6.36 14.84 26.13
CA GLU A 87 6.74 14.25 27.41
C GLU A 87 5.79 14.79 28.50
N GLU A 88 4.50 14.58 28.38
CA GLU A 88 3.59 14.76 29.50
C GLU A 88 2.29 13.99 29.26
N SER A 89 2.38 12.69 29.36
CA SER A 89 1.41 11.88 30.09
C SER A 89 2.12 10.64 30.60
N SER A 90 2.80 10.84 31.73
CA SER A 90 3.18 9.75 32.61
C SER A 90 1.92 9.11 33.17
N SER A 91 1.25 8.26 32.38
CA SER A 91 0.59 7.12 32.99
C SER A 91 1.70 6.30 33.60
N LYS A 92 1.76 6.28 34.94
CA LYS A 92 2.55 5.34 35.73
C LYS A 92 2.23 3.94 35.22
N GLN A 93 3.00 3.46 34.26
CA GLN A 93 3.10 2.03 34.04
C GLN A 93 3.83 1.52 35.26
N SER A 94 3.11 0.84 36.11
CA SER A 94 3.65 -0.04 37.14
C SER A 94 4.73 -0.88 36.47
N ASP A 95 5.95 -0.86 37.05
CA ASP A 95 7.01 -1.84 36.82
C ASP A 95 6.50 -3.22 37.31
N ASP A 96 5.53 -3.75 36.60
CA ASP A 96 5.16 -5.16 36.70
C ASP A 96 6.05 -5.92 35.74
N ASN A 97 7.12 -6.47 36.28
CA ASN A 97 8.17 -7.24 35.62
C ASN A 97 7.66 -8.65 35.25
N SER A 98 6.41 -8.76 34.85
CA SER A 98 5.89 -9.93 34.14
C SER A 98 6.41 -9.84 32.72
N LYS A 99 7.10 -10.86 32.24
CA LYS A 99 7.59 -11.03 30.86
C LYS A 99 6.40 -11.08 29.90
N GLU A 100 5.80 -9.95 29.62
CA GLU A 100 4.70 -9.87 28.69
C GLU A 100 5.25 -10.19 27.28
N ARG A 101 4.80 -11.29 26.72
CA ARG A 101 5.22 -11.74 25.39
C ARG A 101 4.72 -10.74 24.35
N VAL A 102 5.59 -10.28 23.45
CA VAL A 102 5.18 -9.43 22.33
C VAL A 102 4.19 -10.22 21.45
N PRO A 103 3.01 -9.67 21.15
CA PRO A 103 1.98 -10.28 20.31
C PRO A 103 2.52 -10.78 18.97
N ILE A 104 2.06 -11.93 18.51
CA ILE A 104 2.43 -12.47 17.21
C ILE A 104 1.25 -12.37 16.25
N TYR A 105 1.46 -11.69 15.15
CA TYR A 105 0.52 -11.50 14.06
C TYR A 105 1.03 -12.21 12.81
N VAL A 106 0.13 -12.74 12.00
CA VAL A 106 0.49 -13.43 10.76
C VAL A 106 -0.27 -12.86 9.59
N SER A 107 0.39 -12.75 8.44
CA SER A 107 -0.26 -12.45 7.15
C SER A 107 -0.32 -13.71 6.31
N VAL A 108 -1.47 -14.01 5.73
CA VAL A 108 -1.75 -15.24 4.99
C VAL A 108 -2.36 -14.96 3.63
N GLU A 109 -2.01 -15.77 2.63
CA GLU A 109 -2.47 -15.64 1.25
C GLU A 109 -3.30 -16.85 0.77
N THR A 110 -3.36 -17.92 1.57
CA THR A 110 -4.12 -19.14 1.23
C THR A 110 -5.03 -19.57 2.37
N GLU A 111 -6.06 -20.34 2.02
CA GLU A 111 -7.01 -20.91 2.99
C GLU A 111 -6.33 -21.88 3.96
N GLU A 112 -5.40 -22.69 3.45
CA GLU A 112 -4.65 -23.63 4.29
C GLU A 112 -3.80 -22.91 5.32
N GLN A 113 -3.21 -21.76 4.96
CA GLN A 113 -2.49 -20.90 5.89
C GLN A 113 -3.43 -20.26 6.91
N LEU A 114 -4.62 -19.78 6.48
CA LEU A 114 -5.65 -19.24 7.39
C LEU A 114 -6.06 -20.29 8.44
N LYS A 115 -6.41 -21.49 7.99
CA LYS A 115 -6.77 -22.61 8.87
C LYS A 115 -5.65 -22.99 9.83
N CYS A 116 -4.41 -22.93 9.36
CA CYS A 116 -3.23 -23.18 10.18
C CYS A 116 -3.06 -22.10 11.25
N ALA A 117 -3.10 -20.81 10.87
CA ALA A 117 -2.99 -19.68 11.78
C ALA A 117 -4.06 -19.70 12.87
N ALA A 118 -5.30 -20.01 12.50
CA ALA A 118 -6.42 -20.10 13.43
C ALA A 118 -6.21 -21.12 14.55
N ARG A 119 -5.43 -22.17 14.32
CA ARG A 119 -5.16 -23.27 15.30
C ARG A 119 -3.96 -22.99 16.19
N ILE A 120 -3.06 -22.08 15.83
CA ILE A 120 -1.85 -21.78 16.60
C ILE A 120 -2.22 -20.87 17.77
N SER A 121 -2.09 -21.34 19.00
CA SER A 121 -2.59 -20.66 20.20
C SER A 121 -2.00 -19.27 20.43
N PHE A 122 -0.73 -19.10 20.11
CA PHE A 122 0.00 -17.86 20.35
C PHE A 122 -0.08 -16.83 19.21
N VAL A 123 -0.77 -17.12 18.12
CA VAL A 123 -1.12 -16.13 17.10
C VAL A 123 -2.34 -15.35 17.59
N GLU A 124 -2.26 -14.03 17.59
CA GLU A 124 -3.32 -13.17 18.10
C GLU A 124 -4.09 -12.47 16.98
N ARG A 125 -3.42 -12.08 15.88
CA ARG A 125 -4.06 -11.45 14.71
C ARG A 125 -3.66 -12.13 13.42
N ILE A 126 -4.63 -12.24 12.49
CA ILE A 126 -4.44 -12.80 11.16
C ILE A 126 -4.82 -11.74 10.12
N TYR A 127 -3.84 -11.31 9.32
CA TYR A 127 -4.06 -10.51 8.12
C TYR A 127 -4.34 -11.43 6.95
N VAL A 128 -5.53 -11.34 6.38
CA VAL A 128 -5.98 -12.17 5.25
C VAL A 128 -5.98 -11.31 3.99
N GLU A 129 -5.27 -11.72 2.93
CA GLU A 129 -5.38 -11.03 1.65
C GLU A 129 -6.84 -11.04 1.17
N ASP A 130 -7.40 -9.89 0.87
CA ASP A 130 -8.80 -9.76 0.49
C ASP A 130 -9.15 -10.53 -0.79
N THR A 131 -8.16 -10.74 -1.66
CA THR A 131 -8.30 -11.55 -2.86
C THR A 131 -8.63 -13.01 -2.57
N LEU A 132 -8.24 -13.51 -1.39
CA LEU A 132 -8.63 -14.85 -0.94
C LEU A 132 -10.15 -14.97 -0.80
N TYR A 133 -10.80 -13.92 -0.32
CA TYR A 133 -12.25 -13.89 -0.13
C TYR A 133 -13.00 -13.37 -1.36
N LEU A 134 -12.51 -12.29 -1.98
CA LEU A 134 -13.20 -11.62 -3.10
C LEU A 134 -13.06 -12.38 -4.42
N GLY A 135 -11.99 -13.14 -4.60
CA GLY A 135 -11.66 -13.85 -5.83
C GLY A 135 -12.33 -15.20 -6.02
N VAL A 136 -13.25 -15.60 -5.14
CA VAL A 136 -13.85 -16.95 -5.14
C VAL A 136 -15.37 -16.93 -5.33
N SER A 137 -16.00 -18.11 -5.53
CA SER A 137 -17.45 -18.26 -5.66
C SER A 137 -18.19 -17.93 -4.35
N ASN A 138 -19.49 -17.68 -4.44
CA ASN A 138 -20.29 -17.35 -3.24
C ASN A 138 -20.33 -18.52 -2.24
N GLU A 139 -20.39 -19.75 -2.71
CA GLU A 139 -20.30 -20.93 -1.85
C GLU A 139 -18.99 -20.95 -1.06
N LYS A 140 -17.89 -20.66 -1.74
CA LYS A 140 -16.57 -20.61 -1.12
C LYS A 140 -16.41 -19.42 -0.16
N LYS A 141 -17.07 -18.31 -0.42
CA LYS A 141 -17.12 -17.17 0.52
C LYS A 141 -17.78 -17.54 1.85
N GLU A 142 -18.87 -18.31 1.82
CA GLU A 142 -19.52 -18.75 3.04
C GLU A 142 -18.66 -19.74 3.84
N GLU A 143 -17.92 -20.64 3.18
CA GLU A 143 -16.94 -21.49 3.82
C GLU A 143 -15.85 -20.65 4.51
N LEU A 144 -15.24 -19.72 3.79
CA LEU A 144 -14.18 -18.83 4.33
C LEU A 144 -14.69 -17.94 5.46
N LYS A 145 -15.93 -17.45 5.35
CA LYS A 145 -16.57 -16.69 6.44
C LYS A 145 -16.71 -17.53 7.69
N THR A 146 -17.08 -18.81 7.54
CA THR A 146 -17.15 -19.74 8.66
C THR A 146 -15.79 -19.94 9.32
N GLU A 147 -14.73 -20.11 8.54
CA GLU A 147 -13.34 -20.23 9.05
C GLU A 147 -12.89 -18.96 9.78
N ILE A 148 -13.21 -17.77 9.24
CA ILE A 148 -12.93 -16.49 9.88
C ILE A 148 -13.67 -16.39 11.22
N CYS A 149 -14.96 -16.67 11.25
CA CYS A 149 -15.76 -16.66 12.48
C CYS A 149 -15.23 -17.65 13.53
N GLN A 150 -14.74 -18.82 13.11
CA GLN A 150 -14.11 -19.79 14.01
C GLN A 150 -12.81 -19.24 14.60
N ALA A 151 -11.97 -18.58 13.80
CA ALA A 151 -10.75 -17.93 14.27
C ALA A 151 -11.07 -16.83 15.32
N GLN A 152 -12.07 -15.98 15.02
CA GLN A 152 -12.55 -14.92 15.93
C GLN A 152 -13.13 -15.53 17.24
N THR A 153 -13.91 -16.59 17.16
CA THR A 153 -14.44 -17.30 18.34
C THR A 153 -13.31 -17.91 19.19
N ALA A 154 -12.19 -18.29 18.55
CA ALA A 154 -10.99 -18.73 19.25
C ALA A 154 -10.14 -17.57 19.83
N GLY A 155 -10.65 -16.33 19.83
CA GLY A 155 -10.01 -15.15 20.39
C GLY A 155 -8.99 -14.48 19.48
N LYS A 156 -8.99 -14.76 18.18
CA LYS A 156 -8.08 -14.12 17.22
C LYS A 156 -8.75 -12.97 16.51
N GLU A 157 -8.02 -11.88 16.28
CA GLU A 157 -8.47 -10.81 15.40
C GLU A 157 -8.21 -11.18 13.94
N VAL A 158 -9.17 -10.95 13.06
CA VAL A 158 -9.02 -11.18 11.62
C VAL A 158 -9.20 -9.87 10.85
N PHE A 159 -8.14 -9.45 10.17
CA PHE A 159 -8.10 -8.23 9.37
C PHE A 159 -7.99 -8.56 7.90
N PHE A 160 -8.69 -7.83 7.04
CA PHE A 160 -8.45 -7.93 5.59
C PHE A 160 -7.36 -6.97 5.12
N ALA A 161 -6.39 -7.51 4.38
CA ALA A 161 -5.36 -6.73 3.71
C ALA A 161 -5.85 -6.33 2.32
N MET A 162 -6.04 -5.02 2.11
CA MET A 162 -6.60 -4.46 0.88
C MET A 162 -5.56 -4.41 -0.25
N ALA A 163 -6.04 -4.21 -1.49
CA ALA A 163 -5.22 -4.19 -2.70
C ALA A 163 -3.98 -3.28 -2.58
N ARG A 164 -2.82 -3.74 -3.08
CA ARG A 164 -1.57 -2.95 -3.11
C ARG A 164 -1.64 -1.81 -4.12
N ILE A 165 -2.30 -2.05 -5.26
CA ILE A 165 -2.54 -1.04 -6.29
C ILE A 165 -4.03 -0.83 -6.41
N PHE A 166 -4.47 0.41 -6.17
CA PHE A 166 -5.86 0.81 -6.26
C PHE A 166 -6.11 1.51 -7.60
N ARG A 167 -6.80 0.81 -8.49
CA ARG A 167 -7.22 1.32 -9.81
C ARG A 167 -8.70 1.10 -10.00
N SER A 168 -9.23 1.41 -11.19
CA SER A 168 -10.65 1.26 -11.53
C SER A 168 -11.19 -0.15 -11.26
N GLU A 169 -10.40 -1.20 -11.48
CA GLU A 169 -10.77 -2.57 -11.18
C GLU A 169 -10.99 -2.79 -9.68
N ALA A 170 -10.06 -2.30 -8.85
CA ALA A 170 -10.16 -2.40 -7.40
C ALA A 170 -11.33 -1.54 -6.87
N GLU A 171 -11.47 -0.31 -7.35
CA GLU A 171 -12.57 0.58 -6.97
C GLU A 171 -13.93 -0.06 -7.23
N HIS A 172 -14.11 -0.63 -8.43
CA HIS A 172 -15.36 -1.29 -8.80
C HIS A 172 -15.70 -2.45 -7.84
N ILE A 173 -14.71 -3.29 -7.52
CA ILE A 173 -14.89 -4.42 -6.62
C ILE A 173 -15.22 -3.96 -5.20
N TYR A 174 -14.51 -2.98 -4.67
CA TYR A 174 -14.75 -2.48 -3.32
C TYR A 174 -16.10 -1.78 -3.18
N ARG A 175 -16.54 -1.00 -4.16
CA ARG A 175 -17.90 -0.41 -4.14
C ARG A 175 -19.00 -1.45 -3.96
N GLN A 176 -18.79 -2.68 -4.42
CA GLN A 176 -19.76 -3.77 -4.30
C GLN A 176 -19.59 -4.61 -3.03
N SER A 177 -18.37 -4.72 -2.52
CA SER A 177 -18.01 -5.74 -1.53
C SER A 177 -17.55 -5.18 -0.19
N LEU A 178 -17.24 -3.88 -0.09
CA LEU A 178 -16.58 -3.30 1.08
C LEU A 178 -17.41 -3.45 2.36
N LYS A 179 -18.73 -3.17 2.28
CA LYS A 179 -19.64 -3.31 3.45
C LYS A 179 -19.64 -4.72 4.02
N MET A 180 -19.58 -5.71 3.12
CA MET A 180 -19.51 -7.11 3.52
C MET A 180 -18.16 -7.42 4.19
N LEU A 181 -17.03 -7.01 3.59
CA LEU A 181 -15.71 -7.18 4.21
C LEU A 181 -15.66 -6.54 5.60
N CYS A 182 -16.14 -5.29 5.72
CA CYS A 182 -16.21 -4.57 7.00
C CYS A 182 -17.09 -5.26 8.04
N SER A 183 -18.11 -6.01 7.64
CA SER A 183 -19.00 -6.73 8.56
C SER A 183 -18.42 -8.07 9.07
N ILE A 184 -17.39 -8.59 8.42
CA ILE A 184 -16.77 -9.87 8.77
C ILE A 184 -15.47 -9.65 9.54
N ALA A 185 -14.70 -8.60 9.19
CA ALA A 185 -13.38 -8.35 9.74
C ALA A 185 -13.41 -7.51 11.03
N ASP A 186 -12.45 -7.75 11.92
CA ASP A 186 -12.19 -6.91 13.10
C ASP A 186 -11.43 -5.63 12.74
N GLY A 187 -10.78 -5.60 11.56
CA GLY A 187 -10.04 -4.43 11.08
C GLY A 187 -9.59 -4.57 9.63
N MET A 188 -8.91 -3.51 9.16
CA MET A 188 -8.40 -3.43 7.79
C MET A 188 -6.92 -3.07 7.77
N LEU A 189 -6.13 -3.72 6.89
CA LEU A 189 -4.77 -3.35 6.55
C LEU A 189 -4.80 -2.62 5.21
N ILE A 190 -4.45 -1.34 5.20
CA ILE A 190 -4.43 -0.51 4.00
C ILE A 190 -3.00 -0.33 3.46
N ARG A 191 -2.87 -0.21 2.14
CA ARG A 191 -1.60 -0.13 1.44
C ARG A 191 -1.44 1.14 0.60
N ASN A 192 -2.47 1.98 0.57
CA ASN A 192 -2.54 3.23 -0.21
C ASN A 192 -3.62 4.15 0.36
N MET A 193 -3.58 5.42 -0.05
CA MET A 193 -4.53 6.44 0.40
C MET A 193 -5.95 6.22 -0.14
N GLU A 194 -6.08 5.62 -1.31
CA GLU A 194 -7.36 5.34 -1.94
C GLU A 194 -8.16 4.34 -1.10
N SER A 195 -7.50 3.32 -0.54
CA SER A 195 -8.11 2.37 0.40
C SER A 195 -8.63 3.07 1.65
N LEU A 196 -7.85 3.99 2.23
CA LEU A 196 -8.29 4.80 3.37
C LEU A 196 -9.50 5.65 3.01
N ARG A 197 -9.45 6.33 1.86
CA ARG A 197 -10.53 7.19 1.40
C ARG A 197 -11.83 6.42 1.19
N ILE A 198 -11.79 5.24 0.58
CA ILE A 198 -13.02 4.47 0.35
C ILE A 198 -13.59 3.92 1.65
N LEU A 199 -12.77 3.47 2.61
CA LEU A 199 -13.21 3.04 3.93
C LEU A 199 -13.91 4.18 4.67
N ARG A 200 -13.30 5.35 4.75
CA ARG A 200 -13.88 6.52 5.42
C ARG A 200 -15.13 7.04 4.70
N GLY A 201 -15.14 7.00 3.35
CA GLY A 201 -16.30 7.37 2.54
C GLY A 201 -17.52 6.48 2.75
N GLU A 202 -17.32 5.21 3.10
CA GLU A 202 -18.39 4.26 3.46
C GLU A 202 -18.72 4.26 4.97
N GLY A 203 -18.09 5.15 5.76
CA GLY A 203 -18.35 5.29 7.18
C GLY A 203 -17.73 4.19 8.05
N TYR A 204 -16.63 3.57 7.61
CA TYR A 204 -15.94 2.56 8.41
C TYR A 204 -15.25 3.19 9.63
N GLU A 205 -15.63 2.75 10.83
CA GLU A 205 -15.10 3.22 12.12
C GLU A 205 -14.20 2.20 12.81
N GLY A 206 -14.00 1.01 12.21
CA GLY A 206 -13.15 -0.02 12.77
C GLY A 206 -11.65 0.30 12.64
N ILE A 207 -10.82 -0.58 13.19
CA ILE A 207 -9.36 -0.44 13.25
C ILE A 207 -8.75 -0.46 11.84
N ILE A 208 -7.89 0.50 11.56
CA ILE A 208 -7.14 0.61 10.30
C ILE A 208 -5.64 0.61 10.58
N ILE A 209 -4.95 -0.37 10.04
CA ILE A 209 -3.48 -0.46 10.09
C ILE A 209 -2.92 -0.08 8.71
N ALA A 210 -1.95 0.82 8.69
CA ALA A 210 -1.24 1.17 7.46
C ALA A 210 -0.04 0.24 7.25
N ASP A 211 -0.01 -0.47 6.11
CA ASP A 211 1.05 -1.41 5.73
C ASP A 211 2.41 -0.72 5.56
N SER A 212 3.49 -1.47 5.58
CA SER A 212 4.86 -0.99 5.31
C SER A 212 4.98 -0.18 4.01
N SER A 213 4.18 -0.55 2.99
CA SER A 213 4.08 0.15 1.70
C SER A 213 3.44 1.55 1.77
N ALA A 214 2.89 1.94 2.93
CA ALA A 214 2.41 3.29 3.18
C ALA A 214 3.55 4.28 3.54
N TYR A 215 4.79 3.81 3.57
CA TYR A 215 6.02 4.60 3.73
C TYR A 215 6.03 5.57 4.92
N GLN A 216 5.75 5.05 6.11
CA GLN A 216 5.81 5.83 7.34
C GLN A 216 7.26 5.95 7.84
N TRP A 217 8.10 6.67 7.11
CA TRP A 217 9.54 6.73 7.30
C TRP A 217 10.01 7.74 8.36
N ASN A 218 9.11 8.57 8.87
CA ASN A 218 9.42 9.56 9.88
C ASN A 218 8.16 9.97 10.67
N ARG A 219 8.34 10.71 11.77
CA ARG A 219 7.23 11.15 12.62
C ARG A 219 6.19 12.01 11.90
N ARG A 220 6.57 12.77 10.85
CA ARG A 220 5.61 13.58 10.08
C ARG A 220 4.67 12.69 9.25
N SER A 221 5.22 11.67 8.58
CA SER A 221 4.39 10.71 7.85
C SER A 221 3.51 9.89 8.78
N GLN A 222 4.00 9.51 9.97
CA GLN A 222 3.18 8.87 11.00
C GLN A 222 2.04 9.77 11.48
N TYR A 223 2.34 11.04 11.77
CA TYR A 223 1.34 12.03 12.14
C TYR A 223 0.27 12.20 11.05
N PHE A 224 0.69 12.29 9.79
CA PHE A 224 -0.23 12.36 8.66
C PHE A 224 -1.18 11.15 8.61
N TRP A 225 -0.66 9.92 8.71
CA TRP A 225 -1.49 8.72 8.68
C TRP A 225 -2.43 8.63 9.90
N LYS A 226 -1.93 8.96 11.08
CA LYS A 226 -2.71 9.01 12.32
C LYS A 226 -3.86 10.01 12.21
N THR A 227 -3.59 11.25 11.77
CA THR A 227 -4.63 12.29 11.59
C THR A 227 -5.57 11.99 10.46
N SER A 228 -5.16 11.21 9.46
CA SER A 228 -6.01 10.70 8.39
C SER A 228 -6.86 9.50 8.82
N GLY A 229 -6.63 8.93 10.01
CA GLY A 229 -7.46 7.89 10.60
C GLY A 229 -6.86 6.49 10.60
N ALA A 230 -5.54 6.32 10.44
CA ALA A 230 -4.88 5.05 10.71
C ALA A 230 -4.60 4.89 12.22
N ASP A 231 -4.92 3.72 12.77
CA ASP A 231 -4.76 3.41 14.19
C ASP A 231 -3.37 2.86 14.54
N GLY A 232 -2.68 2.27 13.60
CA GLY A 232 -1.36 1.69 13.74
C GLY A 232 -0.68 1.52 12.39
N PHE A 233 0.52 0.99 12.40
CA PHE A 233 1.29 0.81 11.18
C PHE A 233 2.28 -0.35 11.25
N VAL A 234 2.54 -0.93 10.09
CA VAL A 234 3.61 -1.90 9.89
C VAL A 234 4.91 -1.15 9.60
N ALA A 235 5.98 -1.48 10.31
CA ALA A 235 7.28 -0.84 10.16
C ALA A 235 7.78 -0.92 8.70
N PRO A 236 8.32 0.18 8.15
CA PRO A 236 8.93 0.17 6.82
C PRO A 236 10.08 -0.82 6.73
N LEU A 237 10.12 -1.59 5.64
CA LEU A 237 11.16 -2.62 5.42
C LEU A 237 12.53 -2.03 5.07
N GLU A 238 12.58 -0.76 4.72
CA GLU A 238 13.77 -0.06 4.27
C GLU A 238 14.55 0.61 5.41
N LEU A 239 13.94 0.79 6.58
CA LEU A 239 14.59 1.42 7.72
C LEU A 239 15.41 0.42 8.53
N ASN A 240 16.55 0.90 9.03
CA ASN A 240 17.34 0.14 10.01
C ASN A 240 16.82 0.35 11.44
N VAL A 241 17.36 -0.42 12.38
CA VAL A 241 16.93 -0.38 13.79
C VAL A 241 17.03 1.00 14.41
N SER A 242 18.11 1.76 14.14
CA SER A 242 18.30 3.11 14.69
C SER A 242 17.29 4.11 14.13
N GLU A 243 16.96 4.01 12.84
CA GLU A 243 15.92 4.83 12.20
C GLU A 243 14.51 4.47 12.73
N LEU A 244 14.26 3.19 13.00
CA LEU A 244 13.00 2.73 13.60
C LEU A 244 12.87 3.22 15.07
N GLU A 245 13.98 3.38 15.82
CA GLU A 245 13.98 3.93 17.17
C GLU A 245 13.52 5.39 17.21
N GLU A 246 13.68 6.15 16.13
CA GLU A 246 13.23 7.55 16.01
C GLU A 246 11.73 7.69 15.77
N LEU A 247 11.03 6.61 15.39
CA LEU A 247 9.60 6.59 15.15
C LEU A 247 8.78 6.52 16.45
N ASP A 248 7.50 6.87 16.38
CA ASP A 248 6.53 6.50 17.41
C ASP A 248 6.25 5.00 17.31
N ARG A 249 6.75 4.24 18.28
CA ARG A 249 6.72 2.76 18.29
C ARG A 249 5.51 2.19 19.01
N SER A 250 4.71 3.02 19.67
CA SER A 250 3.60 2.58 20.51
C SER A 250 2.55 1.72 19.77
N ARG A 251 2.46 1.91 18.44
CA ARG A 251 1.54 1.17 17.55
C ARG A 251 2.26 0.61 16.32
N MET A 252 3.55 0.33 16.46
CA MET A 252 4.39 -0.19 15.39
C MET A 252 4.42 -1.72 15.42
N GLU A 253 3.95 -2.35 14.37
CA GLU A 253 4.05 -3.78 14.15
C GLU A 253 5.32 -4.06 13.32
N LEU A 254 6.21 -4.94 13.82
CA LEU A 254 7.52 -5.20 13.20
C LEU A 254 7.49 -6.47 12.36
N PRO A 255 7.71 -6.42 11.03
CA PRO A 255 7.91 -7.62 10.21
C PRO A 255 9.22 -8.32 10.59
N VAL A 256 9.12 -9.57 11.07
CA VAL A 256 10.27 -10.39 11.50
C VAL A 256 10.52 -11.58 10.60
N TYR A 257 9.53 -11.97 9.79
CA TYR A 257 9.63 -13.04 8.81
C TYR A 257 8.80 -12.74 7.57
N GLY A 258 9.33 -13.10 6.39
CA GLY A 258 8.59 -13.18 5.14
C GLY A 258 9.38 -12.78 3.90
N TYR A 259 8.90 -13.20 2.74
CA TYR A 259 9.47 -12.78 1.46
C TYR A 259 9.05 -11.33 1.17
N ALA A 260 10.00 -10.41 1.21
CA ALA A 260 9.75 -9.00 0.92
C ALA A 260 9.33 -8.79 -0.54
N PRO A 261 8.26 -8.03 -0.83
CA PRO A 261 7.97 -7.57 -2.18
C PRO A 261 9.07 -6.63 -2.66
N VAL A 262 9.83 -7.04 -3.69
CA VAL A 262 10.86 -6.19 -4.29
C VAL A 262 10.33 -5.35 -5.44
N MET A 263 9.19 -5.73 -6.02
CA MET A 263 8.50 -4.95 -7.04
C MET A 263 7.00 -5.28 -7.04
N VAL A 264 6.19 -4.25 -7.14
CA VAL A 264 4.76 -4.35 -7.46
C VAL A 264 4.55 -3.68 -8.82
N SER A 265 4.06 -4.43 -9.80
CA SER A 265 4.00 -3.97 -11.20
C SER A 265 2.61 -4.16 -11.81
N ALA A 266 2.12 -3.12 -12.46
CA ALA A 266 0.93 -3.18 -13.31
C ALA A 266 1.20 -3.89 -14.66
N GLY A 267 2.45 -4.02 -15.07
CA GLY A 267 2.87 -4.81 -16.23
C GLY A 267 2.76 -6.30 -15.95
N CYS A 268 1.83 -7.00 -16.60
CA CYS A 268 1.57 -8.41 -16.31
C CYS A 268 2.63 -9.32 -16.96
N VAL A 269 3.45 -9.98 -16.13
CA VAL A 269 4.48 -10.92 -16.58
C VAL A 269 3.89 -12.02 -17.46
N ARG A 270 2.77 -12.63 -17.04
CA ARG A 270 2.09 -13.68 -17.81
C ARG A 270 1.63 -13.18 -19.18
N ARG A 271 1.11 -11.95 -19.27
CA ARG A 271 0.66 -11.37 -20.54
C ARG A 271 1.82 -11.13 -21.52
N HIS A 272 3.01 -10.81 -21.00
CA HIS A 272 4.21 -10.59 -21.81
C HIS A 272 4.89 -11.89 -22.24
N THR A 273 4.81 -12.95 -21.45
CA THR A 273 5.46 -14.24 -21.74
C THR A 273 4.52 -15.25 -22.40
N SER A 274 3.22 -15.11 -22.22
CA SER A 274 2.18 -16.04 -22.73
C SER A 274 0.85 -15.33 -22.92
N LYS A 275 -0.26 -16.06 -22.87
CA LYS A 275 -1.61 -15.47 -22.93
C LYS A 275 -2.16 -15.20 -21.53
N CYS A 276 -2.88 -14.08 -21.37
CA CYS A 276 -3.61 -13.79 -20.16
C CYS A 276 -4.72 -14.84 -19.94
N THR A 277 -4.69 -15.50 -18.80
CA THR A 277 -5.69 -16.50 -18.39
C THR A 277 -6.72 -15.94 -17.42
N LYS A 278 -6.54 -14.71 -16.92
CA LYS A 278 -7.34 -14.08 -15.84
C LYS A 278 -7.43 -14.94 -14.56
N LYS A 279 -6.45 -15.82 -14.35
CA LYS A 279 -6.34 -16.66 -13.16
C LYS A 279 -5.09 -16.27 -12.38
N SER A 280 -5.28 -15.92 -11.11
CA SER A 280 -4.18 -15.68 -10.17
C SER A 280 -3.32 -16.95 -10.03
N GLY A 281 -2.06 -16.76 -9.68
CA GLY A 281 -1.13 -17.87 -9.51
C GLY A 281 0.31 -17.43 -9.52
N TRP A 282 1.19 -18.38 -9.30
CA TRP A 282 2.63 -18.18 -9.20
C TRP A 282 3.35 -18.43 -10.52
N LEU A 283 4.37 -17.63 -10.78
CA LEU A 283 5.37 -17.79 -11.85
C LEU A 283 6.76 -17.65 -11.23
N SER A 284 7.78 -18.04 -11.98
CA SER A 284 9.18 -17.78 -11.66
C SER A 284 9.80 -16.90 -12.72
N MET A 285 10.68 -16.00 -12.29
CA MET A 285 11.55 -15.17 -13.14
C MET A 285 13.00 -15.36 -12.69
N SER A 286 13.91 -15.52 -13.63
CA SER A 286 15.34 -15.60 -13.32
C SER A 286 16.05 -14.32 -13.75
N ASP A 287 16.97 -13.84 -12.93
CA ASP A 287 17.86 -12.75 -13.30
C ASP A 287 19.09 -13.25 -14.10
N ARG A 288 19.97 -12.34 -14.46
CA ARG A 288 21.23 -12.66 -15.19
C ARG A 288 22.20 -13.56 -14.38
N TYR A 289 21.99 -13.66 -13.07
CA TYR A 289 22.79 -14.49 -12.15
C TYR A 289 22.10 -15.82 -11.83
N GLN A 290 21.04 -16.17 -12.57
CA GLN A 290 20.24 -17.40 -12.38
C GLN A 290 19.54 -17.48 -11.00
N LYS A 291 19.31 -16.34 -10.35
CA LYS A 291 18.50 -16.29 -9.14
C LYS A 291 17.02 -16.26 -9.51
N GLU A 292 16.25 -17.12 -8.88
CA GLU A 292 14.82 -17.24 -9.14
C GLU A 292 14.00 -16.36 -8.21
N PHE A 293 13.21 -15.46 -8.79
CA PHE A 293 12.25 -14.60 -8.11
C PHE A 293 10.85 -15.17 -8.30
N ALA A 294 10.14 -15.38 -7.19
CA ALA A 294 8.74 -15.77 -7.25
C ALA A 294 7.88 -14.57 -7.63
N VAL A 295 6.98 -14.78 -8.60
CA VAL A 295 6.05 -13.75 -9.08
C VAL A 295 4.63 -14.22 -8.85
N LYS A 296 3.88 -13.47 -8.04
CA LYS A 296 2.44 -13.68 -7.86
C LYS A 296 1.66 -12.79 -8.83
N ASN A 297 0.83 -13.38 -9.67
CA ASN A 297 -0.13 -12.63 -10.48
C ASN A 297 -1.42 -12.44 -9.69
N GLU A 298 -1.73 -11.21 -9.31
CA GLU A 298 -3.02 -10.83 -8.72
C GLU A 298 -3.99 -10.40 -9.82
N CYS A 299 -4.67 -11.40 -10.38
CA CYS A 299 -5.52 -11.18 -11.54
C CYS A 299 -6.83 -10.47 -11.21
N LEU A 300 -7.28 -10.48 -9.95
CA LEU A 300 -8.47 -9.76 -9.52
C LEU A 300 -8.29 -8.25 -9.74
N TYR A 301 -7.10 -7.73 -9.41
CA TYR A 301 -6.73 -6.31 -9.52
C TYR A 301 -5.75 -6.02 -10.66
N CYS A 302 -5.39 -7.03 -11.44
CA CYS A 302 -4.52 -6.94 -12.63
C CYS A 302 -3.14 -6.31 -12.36
N TYR A 303 -2.43 -6.81 -11.33
CA TYR A 303 -1.03 -6.50 -11.06
C TYR A 303 -0.21 -7.74 -10.69
N ASN A 304 1.10 -7.59 -10.57
CA ASN A 304 2.00 -8.65 -10.13
C ASN A 304 2.79 -8.17 -8.92
N VAL A 305 3.09 -9.11 -8.03
CA VAL A 305 4.03 -8.92 -6.93
C VAL A 305 5.24 -9.82 -7.18
N ILE A 306 6.43 -9.24 -7.24
CA ILE A 306 7.68 -9.96 -7.35
C ILE A 306 8.32 -9.98 -5.97
N TYR A 307 8.60 -11.17 -5.48
CA TYR A 307 9.16 -11.37 -4.14
C TYR A 307 10.66 -11.60 -4.19
N ASN A 308 11.35 -11.24 -3.12
CA ASN A 308 12.78 -11.52 -2.96
C ASN A 308 13.05 -13.03 -3.05
N THR A 309 14.30 -13.40 -3.37
CA THR A 309 14.73 -14.80 -3.51
C THR A 309 14.83 -15.52 -2.17
N ALA A 310 15.11 -14.79 -1.09
CA ALA A 310 15.20 -15.30 0.28
C ALA A 310 14.25 -14.52 1.20
N PRO A 311 13.66 -15.15 2.23
CA PRO A 311 12.84 -14.45 3.19
C PRO A 311 13.68 -13.56 4.10
N THR A 312 13.10 -12.46 4.56
CA THR A 312 13.61 -11.74 5.73
C THR A 312 13.40 -12.61 6.96
N LEU A 313 14.40 -12.68 7.84
CA LEU A 313 14.33 -13.38 9.13
C LEU A 313 15.15 -12.61 10.16
N LEU A 314 14.51 -12.19 11.25
CA LEU A 314 15.12 -11.40 12.33
C LEU A 314 15.24 -12.17 13.65
N ALA A 315 15.17 -13.49 13.65
CA ALA A 315 15.24 -14.30 14.89
C ALA A 315 16.54 -14.12 15.66
N ASP A 316 17.65 -13.81 14.97
CA ASP A 316 18.97 -13.53 15.56
C ASP A 316 19.14 -12.08 16.03
N GLN A 317 18.08 -11.26 15.96
CA GLN A 317 18.06 -9.85 16.36
C GLN A 317 17.21 -9.62 17.62
N GLY A 318 17.08 -10.63 18.46
CA GLY A 318 16.19 -10.60 19.64
C GLY A 318 16.46 -9.45 20.60
N GLU A 319 17.71 -9.07 20.82
CA GLU A 319 18.07 -7.96 21.73
C GLU A 319 17.69 -6.60 21.14
N GLU A 320 17.88 -6.40 19.83
CA GLU A 320 17.47 -5.20 19.11
C GLU A 320 15.95 -5.07 19.10
N ILE A 321 15.23 -6.18 18.86
CA ILE A 321 13.77 -6.22 18.88
C ILE A 321 13.24 -5.88 20.27
N LYS A 322 13.84 -6.41 21.34
CA LYS A 322 13.48 -6.09 22.72
C LYS A 322 13.67 -4.60 23.06
N LYS A 323 14.77 -3.97 22.58
CA LYS A 323 15.01 -2.53 22.75
C LYS A 323 14.01 -1.70 21.96
N LEU A 324 13.66 -2.15 20.75
CA LEU A 324 12.71 -1.46 19.90
C LEU A 324 11.29 -1.46 20.46
N ARG A 325 10.93 -2.47 21.26
CA ARG A 325 9.59 -2.64 21.87
C ARG A 325 8.44 -2.43 20.90
N PRO A 326 8.37 -3.17 19.79
CA PRO A 326 7.24 -3.07 18.87
C PRO A 326 5.95 -3.52 19.55
N SER A 327 4.80 -3.04 19.07
CA SER A 327 3.48 -3.46 19.57
C SER A 327 3.15 -4.90 19.20
N ALA A 328 3.70 -5.42 18.10
CA ALA A 328 3.56 -6.82 17.67
C ALA A 328 4.69 -7.23 16.71
N LEU A 329 4.87 -8.53 16.54
CA LEU A 329 5.74 -9.13 15.52
C LEU A 329 4.91 -9.70 14.39
N ILE A 330 5.23 -9.37 13.12
CA ILE A 330 4.50 -9.87 11.95
C ILE A 330 5.32 -10.94 11.23
N PHE A 331 4.65 -12.05 10.92
CA PHE A 331 5.10 -13.11 10.02
C PHE A 331 4.28 -13.05 8.74
N ALA A 332 4.89 -12.66 7.63
CA ALA A 332 4.23 -12.53 6.33
C ALA A 332 4.44 -13.81 5.49
N PHE A 333 3.46 -14.70 5.51
CA PHE A 333 3.48 -15.93 4.71
C PHE A 333 2.86 -15.66 3.34
N SER A 334 3.53 -16.14 2.30
CA SER A 334 3.09 -15.97 0.92
C SER A 334 3.04 -17.32 0.18
N ARG A 335 4.18 -17.90 -0.13
CA ARG A 335 4.33 -19.14 -0.91
C ARG A 335 4.54 -20.39 -0.04
N GLU A 336 4.73 -20.21 1.25
CA GLU A 336 4.95 -21.29 2.19
C GLU A 336 3.69 -22.14 2.37
N SER A 337 3.87 -23.45 2.47
CA SER A 337 2.80 -24.35 2.86
C SER A 337 2.42 -24.14 4.34
N SER A 338 1.22 -24.53 4.72
CA SER A 338 0.76 -24.50 6.12
C SER A 338 1.71 -25.26 7.06
N ARG A 339 2.30 -26.38 6.60
CA ARG A 339 3.31 -27.12 7.36
C ARG A 339 4.60 -26.35 7.58
N GLN A 340 5.08 -25.64 6.54
CA GLN A 340 6.26 -24.76 6.67
C GLN A 340 5.95 -23.60 7.62
N MET A 341 4.77 -22.99 7.48
CA MET A 341 4.30 -21.92 8.37
C MET A 341 4.34 -22.34 9.84
N SER A 342 3.74 -23.49 10.22
CA SER A 342 3.78 -24.00 11.60
C SER A 342 5.21 -24.16 12.09
N ARG A 343 6.06 -24.83 11.30
CA ARG A 343 7.47 -25.07 11.68
C ARG A 343 8.26 -23.79 11.90
N ILE A 344 8.02 -22.77 11.07
CA ILE A 344 8.67 -21.47 11.19
C ILE A 344 8.24 -20.77 12.47
N LEU A 345 6.94 -20.72 12.76
CA LEU A 345 6.40 -20.09 13.94
C LEU A 345 6.84 -20.81 15.23
N GLU A 346 6.81 -22.14 15.26
CA GLU A 346 7.30 -22.95 16.37
C GLU A 346 8.79 -22.72 16.61
N TRP A 347 9.60 -22.80 15.54
CA TRP A 347 11.04 -22.57 15.62
C TRP A 347 11.38 -21.16 16.13
N PHE A 348 10.68 -20.12 15.64
CA PHE A 348 10.89 -18.74 16.10
C PHE A 348 10.51 -18.57 17.58
N SER A 349 9.43 -19.19 18.04
CA SER A 349 9.04 -19.22 19.45
C SER A 349 10.15 -19.85 20.32
N GLU A 350 10.65 -21.04 19.92
CA GLU A 350 11.75 -21.71 20.61
C GLU A 350 13.02 -20.87 20.71
N VAL A 351 13.34 -20.14 19.62
CA VAL A 351 14.51 -19.23 19.59
C VAL A 351 14.30 -18.02 20.53
N THR A 352 13.14 -17.39 20.51
CA THR A 352 12.87 -16.21 21.35
C THR A 352 12.75 -16.56 22.82
N GLU A 353 12.37 -17.78 23.17
CA GLU A 353 12.33 -18.31 24.51
C GLU A 353 13.70 -18.82 25.00
N GLY A 354 14.72 -18.77 24.15
CA GLY A 354 16.08 -19.22 24.45
C GLY A 354 16.23 -20.76 24.50
N GLN A 355 15.26 -21.49 23.98
CA GLN A 355 15.27 -22.95 23.92
C GLN A 355 16.07 -23.47 22.71
N LYS A 356 16.33 -22.60 21.71
CA LYS A 356 16.99 -22.95 20.46
C LYS A 356 17.94 -21.85 19.99
N ASP A 357 19.03 -22.25 19.35
CA ASP A 357 20.00 -21.33 18.75
C ASP A 357 19.45 -20.81 17.39
N PRO A 358 19.47 -19.48 17.13
CA PRO A 358 19.11 -18.93 15.81
C PRO A 358 19.90 -19.52 14.65
N GLY A 359 21.13 -19.97 14.88
CA GLY A 359 21.99 -20.65 13.89
C GLY A 359 21.47 -21.99 13.40
N THR A 360 20.42 -22.54 14.01
CA THR A 360 19.77 -23.80 13.57
C THR A 360 18.79 -23.61 12.42
N TRP A 361 18.64 -22.39 11.88
CA TRP A 361 17.79 -22.14 10.72
C TRP A 361 18.34 -22.89 9.49
N GLU A 362 17.44 -23.61 8.84
CA GLU A 362 17.75 -24.34 7.61
C GLU A 362 17.27 -23.52 6.39
N GLY A 363 18.20 -23.07 5.56
CA GLY A 363 17.93 -22.35 4.32
C GLY A 363 18.48 -20.92 4.28
N ASP A 364 18.43 -20.34 3.09
CA ASP A 364 18.86 -18.96 2.88
C ASP A 364 17.86 -17.98 3.54
N PHE A 365 18.39 -16.91 4.12
CA PHE A 365 17.60 -15.78 4.62
C PHE A 365 18.39 -14.47 4.49
N THR A 366 17.67 -13.38 4.66
CA THR A 366 18.26 -12.03 4.74
C THR A 366 17.73 -11.29 5.95
N ARG A 367 18.49 -10.36 6.47
CA ARG A 367 18.00 -9.40 7.49
C ARG A 367 17.38 -8.14 6.86
N GLY A 368 17.22 -8.13 5.53
CA GLY A 368 16.76 -6.95 4.82
C GLY A 368 17.64 -5.74 5.12
N HIS A 369 17.02 -4.61 5.35
CA HIS A 369 17.68 -3.35 5.71
C HIS A 369 17.81 -3.13 7.22
N PHE A 370 17.31 -4.03 8.06
CA PHE A 370 17.21 -3.86 9.52
C PHE A 370 18.54 -3.44 10.20
N LYS A 371 19.70 -3.93 9.71
CA LYS A 371 21.01 -3.52 10.22
C LYS A 371 21.66 -2.35 9.48
N ARG A 372 21.40 -2.17 8.19
CA ARG A 372 22.22 -1.28 7.34
C ARG A 372 21.43 -0.11 6.74
N GLY A 373 20.11 -0.18 6.73
CA GLY A 373 19.25 0.76 6.03
C GLY A 373 19.41 0.68 4.50
N VAL A 374 18.75 1.61 3.81
CA VAL A 374 18.95 1.86 2.38
C VAL A 374 20.04 2.94 2.25
N LYS A 375 21.10 2.64 1.49
CA LYS A 375 22.18 3.61 1.19
C LYS A 375 21.87 4.37 -0.08
#